data_0bafe19877e491f53d3fb3deaac6a916
#
_entry.id   0bafe19877e491f53d3fb3deaac6a916
#
_cell.length_a   1.000
_cell.length_b   1.000
_cell.length_c   1.000
_cell.angle_alpha   90.00
_cell.angle_beta   90.00
_cell.angle_gamma   90.00
#
_symmetry.space_group_name_H-M   'P 1'
#
loop_
_entity.id
_entity.type
_entity.pdbx_description
1 polymer ?
#
loop_
_entity_poly.entity_id
_entity_poly.type
_entity_poly.pdbx_seq_one_letter_code
_entity_poly.pdbx_strand_id
1 'polypeptide(L)'
;MKEPPAEILRRLRPIPTYTDHPTTTPHDIVGVTPDGLPCRIHVVGAAAPVLLLFLSAACLGCRDLWEGLHELHAGLAGAARLVVVTRGPGEESPEAIWALAGDAPESEGIDLVMSTDAYRDYRVGGPPFLTVAAADSVRTESVAWGLEQTLQTALQGLGPR
;
A
#
# COMPACT_ATOMS: atom_id res chain seq x y z
N MET A 1 21.50 24.11 22.71
CA MET A 1 20.25 23.94 21.95
C MET A 1 19.09 23.98 22.92
N LYS A 2 18.19 24.95 22.78
CA LYS A 2 17.02 25.05 23.68
C LYS A 2 15.98 24.00 23.31
N GLU A 3 15.46 23.32 24.30
CA GLU A 3 14.27 22.47 24.10
C GLU A 3 13.10 23.30 23.58
N PRO A 4 12.32 22.78 22.62
CA PRO A 4 11.15 23.49 22.15
C PRO A 4 10.17 23.70 23.32
N PRO A 5 9.45 24.82 23.36
CA PRO A 5 8.47 25.07 24.41
C PRO A 5 7.46 23.91 24.48
N ALA A 6 7.10 23.53 25.72
CA ALA A 6 6.13 22.45 25.96
C ALA A 6 4.81 22.63 25.19
N GLU A 7 4.47 23.86 24.85
CA GLU A 7 3.27 24.21 24.09
C GLU A 7 3.36 23.78 22.61
N ILE A 8 4.57 23.80 22.02
CA ILE A 8 4.80 23.32 20.66
C ILE A 8 4.68 21.80 20.64
N LEU A 9 5.22 21.13 21.65
CA LEU A 9 5.13 19.68 21.76
C LEU A 9 3.68 19.18 21.91
N ARG A 10 2.80 19.98 22.53
CA ARG A 10 1.38 19.65 22.63
C ARG A 10 0.61 19.81 21.31
N ARG A 11 1.12 20.63 20.40
CA ARG A 11 0.53 20.85 19.07
C ARG A 11 1.05 19.86 18.03
N LEU A 12 2.17 19.21 18.29
CA LEU A 12 2.64 18.13 17.45
C LEU A 12 1.67 16.96 17.62
N ARG A 13 0.99 16.62 16.54
CA ARG A 13 0.19 15.39 16.54
C ARG A 13 1.10 14.24 16.91
N PRO A 14 0.73 13.39 17.88
CA PRO A 14 1.53 12.23 18.18
C PRO A 14 1.75 11.44 16.91
N ILE A 15 2.99 11.03 16.68
CA ILE A 15 3.30 10.07 15.62
C ILE A 15 2.43 8.85 15.91
N PRO A 16 1.63 8.38 14.93
CA PRO A 16 0.81 7.20 15.16
C PRO A 16 1.71 6.07 15.65
N THR A 17 1.51 5.64 16.88
CA THR A 17 2.12 4.41 17.37
C THR A 17 1.41 3.26 16.68
N TYR A 18 2.12 2.61 15.77
CA TYR A 18 1.62 1.38 15.19
C TYR A 18 1.51 0.34 16.31
N THR A 19 0.31 -0.10 16.55
CA THR A 19 0.10 -1.22 17.47
C THR A 19 0.54 -2.51 16.78
N ASP A 20 1.13 -3.41 17.53
CA ASP A 20 1.52 -4.74 17.02
C ASP A 20 0.30 -5.58 16.58
N HIS A 21 -0.90 -5.05 16.75
CA HIS A 21 -2.16 -5.69 16.43
C HIS A 21 -2.96 -4.82 15.45
N PRO A 22 -2.88 -5.12 14.14
CA PRO A 22 -3.72 -4.45 13.15
C PRO A 22 -5.20 -4.59 13.50
N THR A 23 -5.93 -3.48 13.47
CA THR A 23 -7.37 -3.44 13.78
C THR A 23 -8.25 -3.56 12.55
N THR A 24 -7.67 -3.42 11.37
CA THR A 24 -8.39 -3.49 10.10
C THR A 24 -8.64 -4.91 9.69
N THR A 25 -9.87 -5.22 9.29
CA THR A 25 -10.21 -6.52 8.69
C THR A 25 -9.93 -6.48 7.19
N PRO A 26 -9.58 -7.61 6.55
CA PRO A 26 -9.38 -7.63 5.12
C PRO A 26 -10.71 -7.42 4.37
N HIS A 27 -10.61 -6.76 3.22
CA HIS A 27 -11.70 -6.51 2.30
C HIS A 27 -11.22 -6.82 0.88
N ASP A 28 -12.09 -7.37 0.05
CA ASP A 28 -11.85 -7.40 -1.39
C ASP A 28 -11.86 -5.97 -1.93
N ILE A 29 -11.09 -5.73 -2.98
CA ILE A 29 -11.00 -4.41 -3.59
C ILE A 29 -11.75 -4.41 -4.91
N VAL A 30 -12.67 -3.47 -5.06
CA VAL A 30 -13.40 -3.25 -6.28
C VAL A 30 -13.05 -1.86 -6.80
N GLY A 31 -12.68 -1.79 -8.07
CA GLY A 31 -12.30 -0.54 -8.71
C GLY A 31 -12.17 -0.70 -10.21
N VAL A 32 -11.30 0.10 -10.79
CA VAL A 32 -11.00 0.05 -12.22
C VAL A 32 -9.49 0.02 -12.43
N THR A 33 -9.07 -0.53 -13.54
CA THR A 33 -7.69 -0.40 -14.02
C THR A 33 -7.48 1.00 -14.61
N PRO A 34 -6.23 1.47 -14.80
CA PRO A 34 -6.00 2.78 -15.41
C PRO A 34 -6.55 2.92 -16.84
N ASP A 35 -6.76 1.82 -17.55
CA ASP A 35 -7.41 1.81 -18.86
C ASP A 35 -8.95 1.70 -18.78
N GLY A 36 -9.52 1.80 -17.57
CA GLY A 36 -10.95 1.92 -17.35
C GLY A 36 -11.73 0.61 -17.27
N LEU A 37 -11.06 -0.53 -17.20
CA LEU A 37 -11.72 -1.81 -17.09
C LEU A 37 -12.11 -2.11 -15.64
N PRO A 38 -13.31 -2.67 -15.38
CA PRO A 38 -13.67 -3.12 -14.04
C PRO A 38 -12.65 -4.12 -13.51
N CYS A 39 -12.27 -3.96 -12.24
CA CYS A 39 -11.26 -4.80 -11.60
C CYS A 39 -11.71 -5.16 -10.18
N ARG A 40 -11.56 -6.44 -9.83
CA ARG A 40 -11.77 -6.93 -8.48
C ARG A 40 -10.54 -7.70 -8.02
N ILE A 41 -10.02 -7.30 -6.86
CA ILE A 41 -8.91 -8.00 -6.21
C ILE A 41 -9.48 -8.85 -5.08
N HIS A 42 -9.31 -10.14 -5.19
CA HIS A 42 -9.72 -11.08 -4.16
C HIS A 42 -8.68 -11.10 -3.03
N VAL A 43 -9.07 -10.68 -1.84
CA VAL A 43 -8.23 -10.62 -0.65
C VAL A 43 -8.76 -11.54 0.45
N VAL A 44 -10.05 -11.46 0.73
CA VAL A 44 -10.70 -12.27 1.78
C VAL A 44 -10.71 -13.73 1.38
N GLY A 45 -10.09 -14.57 2.21
CA GLY A 45 -10.01 -16.00 1.93
C GLY A 45 -9.04 -16.37 0.81
N ALA A 46 -8.19 -15.45 0.35
CA ALA A 46 -7.20 -15.76 -0.67
C ALA A 46 -6.20 -16.81 -0.17
N ALA A 47 -5.80 -17.72 -1.07
CA ALA A 47 -4.87 -18.80 -0.74
C ALA A 47 -3.48 -18.31 -0.35
N ALA A 48 -3.04 -17.19 -0.94
CA ALA A 48 -1.75 -16.59 -0.65
C ALA A 48 -1.94 -15.21 0.01
N PRO A 49 -1.01 -14.77 0.87
CA PRO A 49 -1.03 -13.42 1.40
C PRO A 49 -0.96 -12.36 0.29
N VAL A 50 -1.52 -11.20 0.57
CA VAL A 50 -1.55 -10.08 -0.36
C VAL A 50 -0.87 -8.88 0.30
N LEU A 51 0.11 -8.30 -0.39
CA LEU A 51 0.67 -7.01 -0.03
C LEU A 51 -0.06 -5.93 -0.81
N LEU A 52 -0.81 -5.11 -0.10
CA LEU A 52 -1.48 -3.94 -0.66
C LEU A 52 -0.57 -2.73 -0.47
N LEU A 53 -0.17 -2.11 -1.56
CA LEU A 53 0.67 -0.93 -1.55
C LEU A 53 -0.15 0.26 -2.07
N PHE A 54 -0.50 1.17 -1.15
CA PHE A 54 -1.30 2.35 -1.45
C PHE A 54 -0.41 3.49 -1.91
N LEU A 55 -0.51 3.88 -3.16
CA LEU A 55 0.32 4.90 -3.79
C LEU A 55 -0.54 5.98 -4.45
N SER A 56 0.07 7.11 -4.76
CA SER A 56 -0.53 8.21 -5.53
C SER A 56 0.48 8.77 -6.53
N ALA A 57 0.00 9.25 -7.66
CA ALA A 57 0.83 9.92 -8.65
C ALA A 57 1.36 11.28 -8.17
N ALA A 58 0.58 11.98 -7.33
CA ALA A 58 0.94 13.30 -6.81
C ALA A 58 1.81 13.25 -5.55
N CYS A 59 2.09 12.09 -5.02
CA CYS A 59 2.80 11.89 -3.77
C CYS A 59 4.31 11.78 -4.01
N LEU A 60 5.08 12.73 -3.49
CA LEU A 60 6.54 12.69 -3.59
C LEU A 60 7.16 11.50 -2.88
N GLY A 61 6.63 11.13 -1.71
CA GLY A 61 7.08 9.95 -0.95
C GLY A 61 6.76 8.62 -1.60
N CYS A 62 5.93 8.60 -2.64
CA CYS A 62 5.62 7.39 -3.40
C CYS A 62 6.59 7.11 -4.54
N ARG A 63 7.41 8.10 -4.93
CA ARG A 63 8.23 8.01 -6.14
C ARG A 63 9.17 6.81 -6.13
N ASP A 64 9.90 6.61 -5.05
CA ASP A 64 10.85 5.49 -4.94
C ASP A 64 10.14 4.13 -5.06
N LEU A 65 8.91 4.05 -4.56
CA LEU A 65 8.11 2.84 -4.63
C LEU A 65 7.60 2.58 -6.05
N TRP A 66 7.14 3.62 -6.76
CA TRP A 66 6.78 3.48 -8.16
C TRP A 66 7.96 3.01 -9.01
N GLU A 67 9.12 3.60 -8.82
CA GLU A 67 10.36 3.25 -9.54
C GLU A 67 10.88 1.86 -9.16
N GLY A 68 10.63 1.42 -7.94
CA GLY A 68 11.12 0.16 -7.38
C GLY A 68 10.15 -1.00 -7.37
N LEU A 69 9.04 -0.94 -8.11
CA LEU A 69 8.03 -2.02 -8.11
C LEU A 69 8.62 -3.39 -8.49
N HIS A 70 9.49 -3.43 -9.49
CA HIS A 70 10.17 -4.67 -9.89
C HIS A 70 11.02 -5.25 -8.76
N GLU A 71 11.78 -4.41 -8.08
CA GLU A 71 12.64 -4.81 -6.97
C GLU A 71 11.82 -5.28 -5.77
N LEU A 72 10.73 -4.58 -5.47
CA LEU A 72 9.82 -4.97 -4.40
C LEU A 72 9.19 -6.33 -4.68
N HIS A 73 8.69 -6.52 -5.88
CA HIS A 73 8.10 -7.79 -6.30
C HIS A 73 9.13 -8.94 -6.23
N ALA A 74 10.33 -8.72 -6.75
CA ALA A 74 11.41 -9.70 -6.68
C ALA A 74 11.80 -10.03 -5.24
N GLY A 75 11.86 -9.02 -4.37
CA GLY A 75 12.20 -9.19 -2.96
C GLY A 75 11.16 -9.97 -2.16
N LEU A 76 9.90 -9.95 -2.57
CA LEU A 76 8.84 -10.78 -1.98
C LEU A 76 9.03 -12.27 -2.31
N ALA A 77 9.75 -12.58 -3.37
CA ALA A 77 10.11 -13.96 -3.77
C ALA A 77 8.92 -14.94 -3.79
N GLY A 78 7.76 -14.47 -4.24
CA GLY A 78 6.54 -15.28 -4.32
C GLY A 78 5.82 -15.48 -2.98
N ALA A 79 6.30 -14.90 -1.88
CA ALA A 79 5.67 -15.05 -0.57
C ALA A 79 4.32 -14.32 -0.45
N ALA A 80 4.08 -13.32 -1.30
CA ALA A 80 2.83 -12.58 -1.36
C ALA A 80 2.56 -12.08 -2.78
N ARG A 81 1.28 -11.90 -3.09
CA ARG A 81 0.84 -11.19 -4.28
C ARG A 81 0.98 -9.69 -4.04
N LEU A 82 1.59 -8.97 -4.96
CA LEU A 82 1.72 -7.51 -4.87
C LEU A 82 0.57 -6.83 -5.62
N VAL A 83 -0.16 -5.99 -4.92
CA VAL A 83 -1.25 -5.19 -5.47
C VAL A 83 -0.99 -3.71 -5.17
N VAL A 84 -0.90 -2.90 -6.19
CA VAL A 84 -0.81 -1.44 -6.05
C VAL A 84 -2.21 -0.86 -6.12
N VAL A 85 -2.56 -0.06 -5.12
CA VAL A 85 -3.87 0.56 -4.98
C VAL A 85 -3.71 2.08 -5.02
N THR A 86 -4.42 2.73 -5.91
CA THR A 86 -4.54 4.20 -5.93
C THR A 86 -5.98 4.59 -5.65
N ARG A 87 -6.23 5.88 -5.39
CA ARG A 87 -7.60 6.40 -5.41
C ARG A 87 -8.18 6.28 -6.81
N GLY A 88 -9.50 6.42 -6.92
CA GLY A 88 -10.23 6.26 -8.17
C GLY A 88 -9.97 7.39 -9.19
N PRO A 89 -10.46 7.21 -10.44
CA PRO A 89 -10.20 8.19 -11.53
C PRO A 89 -10.75 9.59 -11.29
N GLY A 90 -11.68 9.75 -10.34
CA GLY A 90 -12.17 11.07 -9.93
C GLY A 90 -11.17 11.88 -9.11
N GLU A 91 -10.17 11.22 -8.52
CA GLU A 91 -9.17 11.82 -7.63
C GLU A 91 -7.74 11.69 -8.15
N GLU A 92 -7.48 10.71 -9.00
CA GLU A 92 -6.18 10.43 -9.60
C GLU A 92 -6.28 10.47 -11.12
N SER A 93 -5.19 10.86 -11.79
CA SER A 93 -5.09 10.78 -13.25
C SER A 93 -4.73 9.36 -13.69
N PRO A 94 -5.60 8.64 -14.41
CA PRO A 94 -5.27 7.32 -14.92
C PRO A 94 -4.00 7.29 -15.79
N GLU A 95 -3.81 8.33 -16.63
CA GLU A 95 -2.62 8.43 -17.49
C GLU A 95 -1.33 8.57 -16.66
N ALA A 96 -1.37 9.37 -15.59
CA ALA A 96 -0.21 9.54 -14.71
C ALA A 96 0.12 8.25 -13.96
N ILE A 97 -0.90 7.54 -13.48
CA ILE A 97 -0.73 6.24 -12.82
C ILE A 97 -0.12 5.22 -13.80
N TRP A 98 -0.64 5.16 -15.01
CA TRP A 98 -0.14 4.24 -16.04
C TRP A 98 1.33 4.52 -16.38
N ALA A 99 1.69 5.80 -16.53
CA ALA A 99 3.06 6.18 -16.81
C ALA A 99 4.04 5.83 -15.69
N LEU A 100 3.63 5.99 -14.42
CA LEU A 100 4.45 5.64 -13.25
C LEU A 100 4.61 4.14 -13.06
N ALA A 101 3.56 3.37 -13.31
CA ALA A 101 3.60 1.91 -13.19
C ALA A 101 4.50 1.27 -14.27
N GLY A 102 4.61 1.91 -15.43
CA GLY A 102 5.42 1.41 -16.54
C GLY A 102 4.95 0.04 -17.00
N ASP A 103 5.90 -0.86 -17.22
CA ASP A 103 5.64 -2.24 -17.67
C ASP A 103 5.46 -3.23 -16.51
N ALA A 104 5.62 -2.79 -15.26
CA ALA A 104 5.57 -3.67 -14.09
C ALA A 104 4.28 -4.50 -13.99
N PRO A 105 3.07 -3.95 -14.24
CA PRO A 105 1.86 -4.77 -14.18
C PRO A 105 1.84 -5.91 -15.18
N GLU A 106 2.36 -5.71 -16.38
CA GLU A 106 2.35 -6.73 -17.44
C GLU A 106 3.49 -7.72 -17.30
N SER A 107 4.72 -7.23 -17.06
CA SER A 107 5.92 -8.08 -17.07
C SER A 107 6.08 -8.88 -15.78
N GLU A 108 5.65 -8.35 -14.63
CA GLU A 108 5.82 -8.96 -13.32
C GLU A 108 4.53 -9.58 -12.76
N GLY A 109 3.39 -9.35 -13.39
CA GLY A 109 2.11 -9.79 -12.86
C GLY A 109 1.68 -9.03 -11.60
N ILE A 110 2.10 -7.78 -11.48
CA ILE A 110 1.70 -6.89 -10.39
C ILE A 110 0.32 -6.33 -10.71
N ASP A 111 -0.63 -6.48 -9.79
CA ASP A 111 -1.96 -5.93 -9.98
C ASP A 111 -1.97 -4.43 -9.67
N LEU A 112 -2.73 -3.68 -10.45
CA LEU A 112 -2.91 -2.25 -10.29
C LEU A 112 -4.40 -1.92 -10.35
N VAL A 113 -4.94 -1.38 -9.26
CA VAL A 113 -6.36 -1.05 -9.15
C VAL A 113 -6.53 0.37 -8.63
N MET A 114 -7.46 1.11 -9.23
CA MET A 114 -7.86 2.44 -8.79
C MET A 114 -9.17 2.32 -8.02
N SER A 115 -9.13 2.57 -6.71
CA SER A 115 -10.28 2.39 -5.82
C SER A 115 -10.20 3.34 -4.63
N THR A 116 -11.01 4.37 -4.63
CA THR A 116 -11.16 5.27 -3.48
C THR A 116 -11.74 4.53 -2.28
N ASP A 117 -12.67 3.62 -2.50
CA ASP A 117 -13.29 2.82 -1.43
C ASP A 117 -12.27 1.97 -0.68
N ALA A 118 -11.24 1.47 -1.34
CA ALA A 118 -10.19 0.69 -0.70
C ALA A 118 -9.43 1.51 0.37
N TYR A 119 -9.18 2.79 0.12
CA TYR A 119 -8.56 3.68 1.12
C TYR A 119 -9.42 3.79 2.38
N ARG A 120 -10.73 3.87 2.22
CA ARG A 120 -11.66 3.90 3.35
C ARG A 120 -11.71 2.55 4.07
N ASP A 121 -11.85 1.47 3.33
CA ASP A 121 -12.01 0.13 3.89
C ASP A 121 -10.77 -0.31 4.69
N TYR A 122 -9.59 0.06 4.22
CA TYR A 122 -8.32 -0.23 4.89
C TYR A 122 -7.84 0.89 5.81
N ARG A 123 -8.65 1.92 6.02
CA ARG A 123 -8.37 3.07 6.92
C ARG A 123 -7.06 3.76 6.60
N VAL A 124 -6.75 3.92 5.33
CA VAL A 124 -5.54 4.59 4.87
C VAL A 124 -5.76 6.09 4.88
N GLY A 125 -5.05 6.80 5.74
CA GLY A 125 -5.13 8.25 5.82
C GLY A 125 -4.47 8.98 4.66
N GLY A 126 -3.47 8.36 4.04
CA GLY A 126 -2.76 8.88 2.87
C GLY A 126 -1.62 7.98 2.44
N PRO A 127 -1.23 8.08 1.15
CA PRO A 127 -0.09 7.32 0.62
C PRO A 127 1.25 7.97 1.05
N PRO A 128 2.37 7.25 1.03
CA PRO A 128 2.44 5.82 0.79
C PRO A 128 2.11 5.00 2.04
N PHE A 129 1.39 3.91 1.85
CA PHE A 129 0.96 3.05 2.95
C PHE A 129 0.97 1.59 2.50
N LEU A 130 1.25 0.66 3.40
CA LEU A 130 1.22 -0.76 3.10
C LEU A 130 0.31 -1.51 4.07
N THR A 131 -0.32 -2.55 3.57
CA THR A 131 -1.09 -3.51 4.35
C THR A 131 -0.76 -4.90 3.88
N VAL A 132 -0.42 -5.78 4.81
CA VAL A 132 -0.27 -7.21 4.53
C VAL A 132 -1.51 -7.92 5.04
N ALA A 133 -2.27 -8.51 4.13
CA ALA A 133 -3.47 -9.27 4.44
C ALA A 133 -3.28 -10.75 4.13
N ALA A 134 -3.79 -11.60 4.99
CA ALA A 134 -3.80 -13.04 4.78
C ALA A 134 -5.18 -13.57 5.13
N ALA A 135 -5.78 -14.27 4.20
CA ALA A 135 -7.10 -14.93 4.29
C ALA A 135 -8.18 -14.17 5.10
N ASP A 136 -8.09 -14.20 6.41
CA ASP A 136 -9.09 -13.69 7.35
C ASP A 136 -8.59 -12.55 8.24
N SER A 137 -7.33 -12.15 8.11
CA SER A 137 -6.74 -11.14 8.98
C SER A 137 -5.77 -10.20 8.26
N VAL A 138 -5.71 -8.97 8.74
CA VAL A 138 -4.62 -8.04 8.41
C VAL A 138 -3.48 -8.31 9.39
N ARG A 139 -2.31 -8.64 8.87
CA ARG A 139 -1.12 -8.97 9.67
C ARG A 139 -0.26 -7.77 9.99
N THR A 140 -0.19 -6.81 9.07
CA THR A 140 0.64 -5.62 9.21
C THR A 140 0.00 -4.48 8.45
N GLU A 141 0.05 -3.30 9.04
CA GLU A 141 -0.31 -2.04 8.38
C GLU A 141 0.68 -0.96 8.83
N SER A 142 1.21 -0.19 7.89
CA SER A 142 2.25 0.80 8.17
C SER A 142 2.38 1.83 7.05
N VAL A 143 2.94 2.98 7.38
CA VAL A 143 3.43 3.90 6.37
C VAL A 143 4.59 3.25 5.61
N ALA A 144 4.63 3.42 4.30
CA ALA A 144 5.66 2.83 3.45
C ALA A 144 6.79 3.86 3.20
N TRP A 145 7.87 3.77 3.98
CA TRP A 145 9.01 4.67 3.91
C TRP A 145 10.12 4.11 3.03
N GLY A 146 10.10 4.42 1.73
CA GLY A 146 11.12 3.96 0.81
C GLY A 146 11.04 2.45 0.51
N LEU A 147 11.82 2.01 -0.45
CA LEU A 147 11.75 0.65 -0.99
C LEU A 147 12.22 -0.40 0.01
N GLU A 148 13.41 -0.22 0.58
CA GLU A 148 14.02 -1.20 1.49
C GLU A 148 13.20 -1.39 2.78
N GLN A 149 12.80 -0.29 3.42
CA GLN A 149 11.99 -0.32 4.63
C GLN A 149 10.63 -0.98 4.37
N THR A 150 10.01 -0.66 3.23
CA THR A 150 8.72 -1.25 2.82
C THR A 150 8.86 -2.75 2.64
N LEU A 151 9.89 -3.21 1.95
CA LEU A 151 10.15 -4.64 1.77
C LEU A 151 10.38 -5.35 3.11
N GLN A 152 11.19 -4.79 3.98
CA GLN A 152 11.46 -5.37 5.31
C GLN A 152 10.17 -5.48 6.14
N THR A 153 9.36 -4.42 6.18
CA THR A 153 8.11 -4.41 6.91
C THR A 153 7.14 -5.45 6.36
N ALA A 154 7.04 -5.57 5.04
CA ALA A 154 6.20 -6.58 4.39
C ALA A 154 6.66 -8.00 4.74
N LEU A 155 7.95 -8.27 4.65
CA LEU A 155 8.50 -9.60 4.96
C LEU A 155 8.30 -9.98 6.42
N GLN A 156 8.40 -9.03 7.35
CA GLN A 156 8.09 -9.27 8.76
C GLN A 156 6.62 -9.66 8.96
N GLY A 157 5.71 -8.99 8.25
CA GLY A 157 4.28 -9.32 8.28
C GLY A 157 3.96 -10.68 7.66
N LEU A 158 4.81 -11.18 6.78
CA LEU A 158 4.68 -12.49 6.13
C LEU A 158 5.40 -13.62 6.87
N GLY A 159 6.15 -13.29 7.90
CA GLY A 159 6.91 -14.28 8.67
C GLY A 159 6.03 -15.32 9.34
N PRO A 160 6.63 -16.44 9.81
CA PRO A 160 5.88 -17.48 10.49
C PRO A 160 5.24 -16.95 11.77
N ARG A 161 4.03 -17.36 12.02
CA ARG A 161 3.33 -17.14 13.29
C ARG A 161 3.74 -18.20 14.30
#